data_ba6559f79b30827f217686430097623d
#
_entry.id   ba6559f79b30827f217686430097623d
#
_cell.length_a   1.000
_cell.length_b   1.000
_cell.length_c   1.000
_cell.angle_alpha   90.00
_cell.angle_beta   90.00
_cell.angle_gamma   90.00
#
_symmetry.space_group_name_H-M   'P 1'
#
loop_
_entity.id
_entity.type
_entity.pdbx_description
1 polymer ?
#
loop_
_entity_poly.entity_id
_entity_poly.type
_entity_poly.pdbx_seq_one_letter_code
_entity_poly.pdbx_strand_id
1 'polypeptide(L)'
;MKTLTIFRHGKSGWDAPVSRDFDRPINDRGVRGSRLMGTYAKAEGMVFDTVYCSPAVRCVETLDAFWEGYGQILHPNWDKRVYLASGSSLMDFLHDIDEDGDHMFMCGHNPGCEELAMMLVPQERGNVLREELEEKFPTASIAQISIPVDSWADVKPGIGTLLRFVRPRDLDPSLGPSMD
;
A
#
# COMPACT_ATOMS: atom_id res chain seq x y z
N MET A 1 7.73 15.13 -11.19
CA MET A 1 6.68 14.09 -11.19
C MET A 1 7.00 13.08 -10.11
N LYS A 2 6.11 12.87 -9.18
CA LYS A 2 6.25 11.86 -8.12
C LYS A 2 5.32 10.69 -8.39
N THR A 3 5.70 9.49 -7.94
CA THR A 3 4.87 8.29 -8.01
C THR A 3 4.76 7.70 -6.62
N LEU A 4 3.54 7.54 -6.12
CA LEU A 4 3.26 6.92 -4.84
C LEU A 4 2.62 5.56 -5.07
N THR A 5 3.24 4.52 -4.51
CA THR A 5 2.68 3.18 -4.45
C THR A 5 2.18 2.93 -3.03
N ILE A 6 0.87 2.84 -2.86
CA ILE A 6 0.23 2.54 -1.58
C ILE A 6 -0.04 1.04 -1.52
N PHE A 7 0.47 0.39 -0.48
CA PHE A 7 0.34 -1.05 -0.28
C PHE A 7 -0.25 -1.33 1.10
N ARG A 8 -1.43 -1.94 1.14
CA ARG A 8 -2.04 -2.38 2.40
C ARG A 8 -1.40 -3.71 2.82
N HIS A 9 -1.12 -3.86 4.11
CA HIS A 9 -0.57 -5.12 4.64
C HIS A 9 -1.39 -6.35 4.22
N GLY A 10 -0.74 -7.52 4.22
CA GLY A 10 -1.36 -8.81 3.90
C GLY A 10 -2.38 -9.25 4.94
N LYS A 11 -3.16 -10.29 4.61
CA LYS A 11 -4.21 -10.81 5.48
C LYS A 11 -3.64 -11.21 6.83
N SER A 12 -4.27 -10.71 7.90
CA SER A 12 -3.94 -10.97 9.29
C SER A 12 -5.16 -11.56 10.00
N GLY A 13 -4.95 -12.64 10.76
CA GLY A 13 -6.00 -13.25 11.57
C GLY A 13 -6.01 -12.71 13.00
N TRP A 14 -7.00 -13.16 13.77
CA TRP A 14 -7.14 -12.84 15.20
C TRP A 14 -6.79 -14.02 16.11
N ASP A 15 -6.29 -15.12 15.53
CA ASP A 15 -6.03 -16.38 16.24
C ASP A 15 -4.66 -16.42 16.92
N ALA A 16 -3.76 -15.49 16.57
CA ALA A 16 -2.43 -15.44 17.15
C ALA A 16 -2.51 -15.09 18.66
N PRO A 17 -1.69 -15.73 19.51
CA PRO A 17 -1.72 -15.50 20.96
C PRO A 17 -0.98 -14.22 21.35
N VAL A 18 -1.41 -13.09 20.81
CA VAL A 18 -0.86 -11.77 21.08
C VAL A 18 -1.91 -10.87 21.73
N SER A 19 -1.48 -9.99 22.64
CA SER A 19 -2.37 -9.11 23.39
C SER A 19 -2.58 -7.74 22.78
N ARG A 20 -1.69 -7.32 21.85
CA ARG A 20 -1.75 -6.01 21.21
C ARG A 20 -2.00 -6.13 19.72
N ASP A 21 -2.83 -5.25 19.16
CA ASP A 21 -3.03 -5.14 17.72
C ASP A 21 -1.72 -5.00 16.95
N PHE A 22 -0.80 -4.21 17.48
CA PHE A 22 0.52 -3.94 16.90
C PHE A 22 1.33 -5.22 16.65
N ASP A 23 1.17 -6.24 17.48
CA ASP A 23 1.94 -7.49 17.43
C ASP A 23 1.28 -8.59 16.58
N ARG A 24 0.10 -8.35 16.01
CA ARG A 24 -0.60 -9.35 15.19
C ARG A 24 0.16 -9.66 13.91
N PRO A 25 0.48 -10.95 13.64
CA PRO A 25 1.15 -11.36 12.42
C PRO A 25 0.18 -11.47 11.23
N ILE A 26 0.72 -11.57 10.02
CA ILE A 26 -0.06 -12.05 8.87
C ILE A 26 -0.24 -13.56 8.96
N ASN A 27 -1.24 -14.10 8.26
CA ASN A 27 -1.46 -15.53 8.12
C ASN A 27 -0.90 -16.06 6.79
N ASP A 28 -1.03 -17.35 6.51
CA ASP A 28 -0.53 -17.97 5.27
C ASP A 28 -1.08 -17.31 4.01
N ARG A 29 -2.35 -16.90 4.05
CA ARG A 29 -2.99 -16.17 2.95
C ARG A 29 -2.34 -14.80 2.75
N GLY A 30 -1.99 -14.12 3.84
CA GLY A 30 -1.26 -12.85 3.81
C GLY A 30 0.14 -13.00 3.20
N VAL A 31 0.86 -14.07 3.56
CA VAL A 31 2.18 -14.38 2.98
C VAL A 31 2.06 -14.63 1.48
N ARG A 32 1.13 -15.49 1.07
CA ARG A 32 0.91 -15.82 -0.35
C ARG A 32 0.54 -14.58 -1.18
N GLY A 33 -0.40 -13.79 -0.69
CA GLY A 33 -0.85 -12.57 -1.37
C GLY A 33 0.26 -11.54 -1.49
N SER A 34 1.00 -11.30 -0.42
CA SER A 34 2.11 -10.33 -0.40
C SER A 34 3.24 -10.74 -1.35
N ARG A 35 3.62 -12.01 -1.35
CA ARG A 35 4.64 -12.55 -2.28
C ARG A 35 4.18 -12.42 -3.74
N LEU A 36 2.93 -12.75 -4.02
CA LEU A 36 2.34 -12.64 -5.36
C LEU A 36 2.39 -11.19 -5.87
N MET A 37 2.08 -10.23 -5.01
CA MET A 37 2.14 -8.80 -5.37
C MET A 37 3.58 -8.34 -5.62
N GLY A 38 4.55 -8.87 -4.90
CA GLY A 38 5.97 -8.63 -5.17
C GLY A 38 6.39 -9.16 -6.55
N THR A 39 5.98 -10.37 -6.89
CA THR A 39 6.23 -10.97 -8.21
C THR A 39 5.59 -10.12 -9.32
N TYR A 40 4.36 -9.67 -9.11
CA TYR A 40 3.66 -8.78 -10.03
C TYR A 40 4.42 -7.47 -10.22
N ALA A 41 4.81 -6.82 -9.12
CA ALA A 41 5.54 -5.53 -9.18
C ALA A 41 6.85 -5.67 -9.98
N LYS A 42 7.57 -6.77 -9.79
CA LYS A 42 8.80 -7.05 -10.56
C LYS A 42 8.50 -7.24 -12.05
N ALA A 43 7.50 -8.04 -12.37
CA ALA A 43 7.11 -8.32 -13.76
C ALA A 43 6.66 -7.04 -14.49
N GLU A 44 5.99 -6.14 -13.79
CA GLU A 44 5.52 -4.86 -14.33
C GLU A 44 6.61 -3.77 -14.34
N GLY A 45 7.82 -4.07 -13.89
CA GLY A 45 8.91 -3.11 -13.87
C GLY A 45 8.71 -1.95 -12.88
N MET A 46 7.93 -2.16 -11.82
CA MET A 46 7.75 -1.14 -10.78
C MET A 46 9.05 -0.92 -10.04
N VAL A 47 9.45 0.34 -9.88
CA VAL A 47 10.69 0.73 -9.18
C VAL A 47 10.35 1.60 -7.97
N PHE A 48 11.18 1.51 -6.93
CA PHE A 48 10.99 2.24 -5.69
C PHE A 48 12.32 2.83 -5.24
N ASP A 49 12.38 4.15 -5.06
CA ASP A 49 13.56 4.86 -4.56
C ASP A 49 13.56 4.89 -3.03
N THR A 50 12.38 4.94 -2.46
CA THR A 50 12.16 5.11 -1.03
C THR A 50 11.01 4.24 -0.57
N VAL A 51 11.20 3.62 0.60
CA VAL A 51 10.18 2.78 1.24
C VAL A 51 9.89 3.31 2.63
N TYR A 52 8.62 3.57 2.91
CA TYR A 52 8.11 3.85 4.25
C TYR A 52 7.15 2.75 4.68
N CYS A 53 7.27 2.29 5.90
CA CYS A 53 6.46 1.20 6.40
C CYS A 53 6.06 1.41 7.85
N SER A 54 4.82 1.09 8.16
CA SER A 54 4.37 0.94 9.54
C SER A 54 5.23 -0.13 10.25
N PRO A 55 5.67 0.09 11.48
CA PRO A 55 6.45 -0.90 12.22
C PRO A 55 5.60 -2.03 12.83
N ALA A 56 4.28 -2.04 12.64
CA ALA A 56 3.43 -3.15 13.08
C ALA A 56 3.90 -4.48 12.48
N VAL A 57 3.86 -5.54 13.25
CA VAL A 57 4.39 -6.86 12.85
C VAL A 57 3.80 -7.31 11.50
N ARG A 58 2.49 -7.13 11.28
CA ARG A 58 1.86 -7.51 10.01
C ARG A 58 2.39 -6.76 8.79
N CYS A 59 2.85 -5.51 8.97
CA CYS A 59 3.47 -4.75 7.88
C CYS A 59 4.91 -5.20 7.63
N VAL A 60 5.67 -5.49 8.69
CA VAL A 60 7.04 -6.04 8.59
C VAL A 60 7.01 -7.36 7.82
N GLU A 61 6.14 -8.28 8.22
CA GLU A 61 6.02 -9.59 7.57
C GLU A 61 5.48 -9.50 6.14
N THR A 62 4.61 -8.54 5.88
CA THR A 62 4.11 -8.25 4.52
C THR A 62 5.25 -7.86 3.60
N LEU A 63 6.13 -6.97 4.05
CA LEU A 63 7.29 -6.55 3.25
C LEU A 63 8.27 -7.70 3.04
N ASP A 64 8.54 -8.51 4.06
CA ASP A 64 9.41 -9.69 3.91
C ASP A 64 8.92 -10.60 2.79
N ALA A 65 7.63 -10.91 2.77
CA ALA A 65 7.04 -11.74 1.73
C ALA A 65 7.03 -11.04 0.36
N PHE A 66 6.75 -9.74 0.33
CA PHE A 66 6.77 -8.94 -0.89
C PHE A 66 8.16 -8.95 -1.53
N TRP A 67 9.22 -8.73 -0.74
CA TRP A 67 10.59 -8.72 -1.26
C TRP A 67 11.02 -10.07 -1.81
N GLU A 68 10.55 -11.18 -1.24
CA GLU A 68 10.78 -12.50 -1.80
C GLU A 68 10.27 -12.61 -3.25
N GLY A 69 9.05 -12.13 -3.50
CA GLY A 69 8.47 -12.12 -4.85
C GLY A 69 9.11 -11.08 -5.76
N TYR A 70 9.46 -9.93 -5.23
CA TYR A 70 10.09 -8.84 -5.96
C TYR A 70 11.54 -9.15 -6.35
N GLY A 71 12.20 -10.03 -5.58
CA GLY A 71 13.56 -10.46 -5.87
C GLY A 71 14.66 -9.50 -5.45
N GLN A 72 14.32 -8.46 -4.70
CA GLN A 72 15.27 -7.49 -4.16
C GLN A 72 14.72 -6.95 -2.83
N ILE A 73 15.59 -6.87 -1.82
CA ILE A 73 15.24 -6.27 -0.53
C ILE A 73 15.58 -4.79 -0.56
N LEU A 74 14.58 -3.95 -0.36
CA LEU A 74 14.75 -2.51 -0.16
C LEU A 74 14.53 -2.21 1.34
N HIS A 75 15.47 -1.48 1.94
CA HIS A 75 15.42 -1.19 3.37
C HIS A 75 14.40 -0.09 3.66
N PRO A 76 13.35 -0.36 4.46
CA PRO A 76 12.33 0.62 4.74
C PRO A 76 12.76 1.61 5.83
N ASN A 77 12.18 2.79 5.76
CA ASN A 77 12.08 3.72 6.88
C ASN A 77 10.86 3.28 7.71
N TRP A 78 11.10 2.75 8.89
CA TRP A 78 10.03 2.38 9.83
C TRP A 78 9.51 3.63 10.50
N ASP A 79 8.23 3.94 10.31
CA ASP A 79 7.64 5.17 10.82
C ASP A 79 6.28 4.94 11.47
N LYS A 80 6.19 5.24 12.76
CA LYS A 80 4.95 5.07 13.55
C LYS A 80 3.81 5.95 13.05
N ARG A 81 4.10 7.03 12.33
CA ARG A 81 3.07 7.89 11.75
C ARG A 81 2.24 7.17 10.68
N VAL A 82 2.75 6.07 10.15
CA VAL A 82 2.04 5.21 9.18
C VAL A 82 1.16 4.16 9.88
N TYR A 83 1.35 3.92 11.17
CA TYR A 83 0.57 2.96 11.94
C TYR A 83 -0.84 3.49 12.25
N LEU A 84 -1.87 2.81 11.71
CA LEU A 84 -3.29 3.14 11.89
C LEU A 84 -3.64 4.62 11.65
N ALA A 85 -2.89 5.28 10.79
CA ALA A 85 -3.12 6.67 10.42
C ALA A 85 -4.37 6.81 9.53
N SER A 86 -5.03 7.95 9.63
CA SER A 86 -6.08 8.35 8.68
C SER A 86 -5.47 8.82 7.35
N GLY A 87 -6.30 8.94 6.31
CA GLY A 87 -5.85 9.50 5.04
C GLY A 87 -5.28 10.91 5.18
N SER A 88 -5.92 11.76 5.98
CA SER A 88 -5.43 13.13 6.23
C SER A 88 -4.11 13.14 6.99
N SER A 89 -3.92 12.24 7.96
CA SER A 89 -2.63 12.10 8.66
C SER A 89 -1.53 11.62 7.73
N LEU A 90 -1.84 10.71 6.81
CA LEU A 90 -0.88 10.26 5.79
C LEU A 90 -0.56 11.38 4.79
N MET A 91 -1.52 12.23 4.47
CA MET A 91 -1.27 13.42 3.64
C MET A 91 -0.29 14.37 4.34
N ASP A 92 -0.52 14.66 5.61
CA ASP A 92 0.39 15.46 6.42
C ASP A 92 1.78 14.83 6.50
N PHE A 93 1.84 13.52 6.65
CA PHE A 93 3.10 12.76 6.61
C PHE A 93 3.87 13.00 5.32
N LEU A 94 3.19 12.95 4.15
CA LEU A 94 3.84 13.23 2.86
C LEU A 94 4.39 14.65 2.80
N HIS A 95 3.70 15.61 3.40
CA HIS A 95 4.16 17.00 3.43
C HIS A 95 5.38 17.23 4.32
N ASP A 96 5.52 16.42 5.39
CA ASP A 96 6.53 16.62 6.43
C ASP A 96 7.83 15.86 6.17
N ILE A 97 7.82 14.87 5.28
CA ILE A 97 9.03 14.07 5.02
C ILE A 97 10.05 14.87 4.20
N ASP A 98 11.30 14.77 4.59
CA ASP A 98 12.44 15.29 3.82
C ASP A 98 12.95 14.18 2.91
N GLU A 99 12.33 14.07 1.74
CA GLU A 99 12.56 12.98 0.80
C GLU A 99 12.59 13.49 -0.64
N ASP A 100 13.68 13.22 -1.34
CA ASP A 100 13.87 13.65 -2.74
C ASP A 100 13.47 12.58 -3.76
N GLY A 101 13.36 11.32 -3.35
CA GLY A 101 13.00 10.21 -4.24
C GLY A 101 11.70 10.43 -5.00
N ASP A 102 11.67 10.03 -6.26
CA ASP A 102 10.50 10.20 -7.13
C ASP A 102 9.50 9.05 -7.04
N HIS A 103 9.94 7.89 -6.58
CA HIS A 103 9.13 6.67 -6.50
C HIS A 103 9.07 6.16 -5.06
N MET A 104 8.01 6.54 -4.34
CA MET A 104 7.81 6.11 -2.96
C MET A 104 6.89 4.89 -2.88
N PHE A 105 7.30 3.93 -2.07
CA PHE A 105 6.48 2.78 -1.66
C PHE A 105 6.08 2.98 -0.19
N MET A 106 4.78 2.95 0.08
CA MET A 106 4.24 3.09 1.44
C MET A 106 3.42 1.86 1.80
N CYS A 107 3.84 1.12 2.83
CA CYS A 107 3.10 -0.02 3.35
C CYS A 107 2.42 0.34 4.67
N GLY A 108 1.11 0.21 4.72
CA GLY A 108 0.34 0.61 5.88
C GLY A 108 -0.98 -0.14 6.03
N HIS A 109 -1.95 0.56 6.58
CA HIS A 109 -3.22 0.02 7.06
C HIS A 109 -4.42 0.73 6.46
N ASN A 110 -5.57 0.06 6.42
CA ASN A 110 -6.86 0.72 6.25
C ASN A 110 -7.38 1.21 7.62
N PRO A 111 -8.17 2.28 7.66
CA PRO A 111 -8.72 2.99 6.49
C PRO A 111 -7.76 3.95 5.79
N GLY A 112 -6.59 4.22 6.35
CA GLY A 112 -5.66 5.23 5.84
C GLY A 112 -5.23 5.04 4.39
N CYS A 113 -4.88 3.82 3.99
CA CYS A 113 -4.47 3.52 2.60
C CYS A 113 -5.58 3.86 1.60
N GLU A 114 -6.80 3.40 1.86
CA GLU A 114 -7.96 3.67 1.01
C GLU A 114 -8.30 5.16 0.97
N GLU A 115 -8.35 5.80 2.14
CA GLU A 115 -8.65 7.23 2.25
C GLU A 115 -7.63 8.09 1.51
N LEU A 116 -6.33 7.81 1.68
CA LEU A 116 -5.28 8.56 1.00
C LEU A 116 -5.38 8.42 -0.52
N ALA A 117 -5.59 7.20 -1.01
CA ALA A 117 -5.75 6.96 -2.44
C ALA A 117 -6.97 7.71 -3.00
N MET A 118 -8.10 7.68 -2.29
CA MET A 118 -9.30 8.41 -2.70
C MET A 118 -9.13 9.93 -2.62
N MET A 119 -8.37 10.44 -1.65
CA MET A 119 -8.06 11.87 -1.55
C MET A 119 -7.20 12.35 -2.73
N LEU A 120 -6.23 11.56 -3.14
CA LEU A 120 -5.29 11.92 -4.20
C LEU A 120 -5.90 11.84 -5.60
N VAL A 121 -6.78 10.87 -5.84
CA VAL A 121 -7.36 10.60 -7.15
C VAL A 121 -8.79 11.12 -7.21
N PRO A 122 -9.08 12.12 -8.08
CA PRO A 122 -10.41 12.66 -8.18
C PRO A 122 -11.41 11.62 -8.67
N GLN A 123 -12.64 11.75 -8.22
CA GLN A 123 -13.75 10.93 -8.71
C GLN A 123 -14.16 11.44 -10.10
N GLU A 124 -13.90 10.65 -11.12
CA GLU A 124 -14.26 10.94 -12.49
C GLU A 124 -15.17 9.85 -13.04
N ARG A 125 -16.24 10.27 -13.71
CA ARG A 125 -17.18 9.34 -14.30
C ARG A 125 -16.50 8.46 -15.37
N GLY A 126 -16.64 7.13 -15.22
CA GLY A 126 -16.04 6.16 -16.14
C GLY A 126 -14.60 5.77 -15.83
N ASN A 127 -14.05 6.26 -14.72
CA ASN A 127 -12.75 5.78 -14.22
C ASN A 127 -12.95 4.47 -13.45
N VAL A 128 -12.90 3.35 -14.17
CA VAL A 128 -13.16 2.01 -13.61
C VAL A 128 -12.24 1.68 -12.44
N LEU A 129 -10.94 2.01 -12.54
CA LEU A 129 -10.00 1.76 -11.45
C LEU A 129 -10.37 2.54 -10.19
N ARG A 130 -10.81 3.79 -10.36
CA ARG A 130 -11.24 4.63 -9.24
C ARG A 130 -12.51 4.09 -8.58
N GLU A 131 -13.44 3.58 -9.38
CA GLU A 131 -14.67 2.95 -8.89
C GLU A 131 -14.35 1.67 -8.10
N GLU A 132 -13.46 0.83 -8.60
CA GLU A 132 -13.00 -0.38 -7.90
C GLU A 132 -12.30 -0.06 -6.58
N LEU A 133 -11.45 0.98 -6.57
CA LEU A 133 -10.78 1.48 -5.37
C LEU A 133 -11.80 1.93 -4.31
N GLU A 134 -12.84 2.65 -4.73
CA GLU A 134 -13.89 3.13 -3.83
C GLU A 134 -14.73 1.99 -3.24
N GLU A 135 -14.96 0.94 -4.02
CA GLU A 135 -15.70 -0.23 -3.57
C GLU A 135 -14.98 -0.94 -2.41
N LYS A 136 -13.69 -1.23 -2.58
CA LYS A 136 -12.89 -1.89 -1.55
C LYS A 136 -11.40 -1.85 -1.85
N PHE A 137 -10.60 -1.57 -0.82
CA PHE A 137 -9.14 -1.71 -0.84
C PHE A 137 -8.75 -2.93 0.01
N PRO A 138 -8.70 -4.15 -0.56
CA PRO A 138 -8.40 -5.37 0.21
C PRO A 138 -6.97 -5.42 0.72
N THR A 139 -6.71 -6.33 1.67
CA THR A 139 -5.35 -6.62 2.14
C THR A 139 -4.43 -7.02 0.99
N ALA A 140 -3.16 -6.63 1.05
CA ALA A 140 -2.13 -6.82 0.03
C ALA A 140 -2.45 -6.20 -1.33
N SER A 141 -3.38 -5.25 -1.41
CA SER A 141 -3.66 -4.51 -2.64
C SER A 141 -2.69 -3.36 -2.83
N ILE A 142 -2.41 -3.06 -4.10
CA ILE A 142 -1.56 -1.95 -4.54
C ILE A 142 -2.41 -0.92 -5.27
N ALA A 143 -2.25 0.35 -4.88
CA ALA A 143 -2.66 1.50 -5.68
C ALA A 143 -1.41 2.30 -6.05
N GLN A 144 -1.15 2.49 -7.34
CA GLN A 144 -0.03 3.31 -7.80
C GLN A 144 -0.56 4.58 -8.45
N ILE A 145 -0.10 5.71 -7.95
CA ILE A 145 -0.62 7.04 -8.29
C ILE A 145 0.52 7.93 -8.77
N SER A 146 0.36 8.50 -9.95
CA SER A 146 1.24 9.55 -10.46
C SER A 146 0.76 10.91 -9.97
N ILE A 147 1.67 11.72 -9.47
CA ILE A 147 1.35 13.03 -8.87
C ILE A 147 2.22 14.09 -9.55
N PRO A 148 1.61 15.12 -10.20
CA PRO A 148 2.35 16.12 -10.99
C PRO A 148 2.96 17.21 -10.10
N VAL A 149 3.88 16.81 -9.23
CA VAL A 149 4.63 17.70 -8.33
C VAL A 149 6.11 17.36 -8.37
N ASP A 150 6.96 18.31 -7.99
CA ASP A 150 8.40 18.12 -7.89
C ASP A 150 8.84 17.82 -6.45
N SER A 151 8.00 18.17 -5.48
CA SER A 151 8.25 17.92 -4.05
C SER A 151 7.04 17.24 -3.40
N TRP A 152 7.30 16.32 -2.46
CA TRP A 152 6.24 15.71 -1.66
C TRP A 152 5.46 16.74 -0.84
N ALA A 153 6.10 17.84 -0.45
CA ALA A 153 5.44 18.94 0.26
C ALA A 153 4.35 19.63 -0.56
N ASP A 154 4.38 19.51 -1.89
CA ASP A 154 3.42 20.14 -2.79
C ASP A 154 2.23 19.25 -3.16
N VAL A 155 2.18 18.03 -2.62
CA VAL A 155 1.08 17.09 -2.87
C VAL A 155 -0.23 17.68 -2.34
N LYS A 156 -1.28 17.60 -3.16
CA LYS A 156 -2.62 18.13 -2.83
C LYS A 156 -3.70 17.11 -3.18
N PRO A 157 -4.87 17.20 -2.54
CA PRO A 157 -6.01 16.38 -2.93
C PRO A 157 -6.39 16.60 -4.41
N GLY A 158 -6.78 15.51 -5.08
CA GLY A 158 -7.39 15.57 -6.40
C GLY A 158 -6.46 15.79 -7.57
N ILE A 159 -5.15 15.81 -7.37
CA ILE A 159 -4.19 16.05 -8.47
C ILE A 159 -3.53 14.77 -9.00
N GLY A 160 -3.78 13.64 -8.36
CA GLY A 160 -3.20 12.35 -8.72
C GLY A 160 -3.93 11.65 -9.84
N THR A 161 -3.20 10.84 -10.60
CA THR A 161 -3.75 9.92 -11.61
C THR A 161 -3.49 8.50 -11.16
N LEU A 162 -4.54 7.69 -11.05
CA LEU A 162 -4.42 6.28 -10.68
C LEU A 162 -3.90 5.48 -11.88
N LEU A 163 -2.64 5.06 -11.80
CA LEU A 163 -1.98 4.29 -12.87
C LEU A 163 -2.40 2.83 -12.85
N ARG A 164 -2.55 2.27 -11.64
CA ARG A 164 -3.00 0.88 -11.43
C ARG A 164 -3.62 0.72 -10.05
N PHE A 165 -4.57 -0.17 -9.97
CA PHE A 165 -5.12 -0.69 -8.73
C PHE A 165 -5.24 -2.20 -8.89
N VAL A 166 -4.44 -2.96 -8.13
CA VAL A 166 -4.32 -4.40 -8.27
C VAL A 166 -4.50 -5.07 -6.92
N ARG A 167 -5.40 -6.03 -6.89
CA ARG A 167 -5.72 -6.83 -5.72
C ARG A 167 -5.15 -8.24 -5.91
N PRO A 168 -4.79 -8.96 -4.85
CA PRO A 168 -4.34 -10.35 -5.00
C PRO A 168 -5.30 -11.22 -5.81
N ARG A 169 -6.62 -11.03 -5.64
CA ARG A 169 -7.66 -11.77 -6.37
C ARG A 169 -7.64 -11.53 -7.88
N ASP A 170 -7.09 -10.41 -8.33
CA ASP A 170 -6.99 -10.11 -9.77
C ASP A 170 -5.92 -10.97 -10.44
N LEU A 171 -4.94 -11.43 -9.67
CA LEU A 171 -3.83 -12.27 -10.12
C LEU A 171 -4.06 -13.76 -9.83
N ASP A 172 -4.72 -14.06 -8.72
CA ASP A 172 -5.07 -15.41 -8.27
C ASP A 172 -6.46 -15.40 -7.65
N PRO A 173 -7.49 -15.90 -8.36
CA PRO A 173 -8.87 -15.90 -7.85
C PRO A 173 -9.04 -16.63 -6.52
N SER A 174 -8.16 -17.57 -6.17
CA SER A 174 -8.20 -18.27 -4.88
C SER A 174 -7.92 -17.34 -3.68
N LEU A 175 -7.38 -16.15 -3.94
CA LEU A 175 -7.14 -15.10 -2.97
C LEU A 175 -8.29 -14.07 -2.91
N GLY A 176 -9.42 -14.37 -3.51
CA GLY A 176 -10.64 -13.59 -3.39
C GLY A 176 -11.27 -13.66 -2.00
N PRO A 177 -12.36 -12.92 -1.76
CA PRO A 177 -13.03 -12.95 -0.47
C PRO A 177 -13.42 -14.38 -0.09
N SER A 178 -13.15 -14.75 1.16
CA SER A 178 -13.68 -16.00 1.69
C SER A 178 -15.20 -15.88 1.80
N MET A 179 -15.89 -16.97 1.50
CA MET A 179 -17.35 -17.06 1.62
C MET A 179 -17.81 -17.30 3.06
N ASP A 180 -16.92 -17.18 4.03
CA ASP A 180 -17.17 -17.40 5.46
C ASP A 180 -17.79 -16.17 6.12
#